data_d3c9444a74022060a555cd4d17c70625
#
_entry.id   d3c9444a74022060a555cd4d17c70625
#
_cell.length_a   1.000
_cell.length_b   1.000
_cell.length_c   1.000
_cell.angle_alpha   90.00
_cell.angle_beta   90.00
_cell.angle_gamma   90.00
#
_symmetry.space_group_name_H-M   'P 1'
#
loop_
_entity.id
_entity.type
_entity.pdbx_description
1 polymer ?
#
loop_
_entity_poly.entity_id
_entity_poly.type
_entity_poly.pdbx_seq_one_letter_code
_entity_poly.pdbx_strand_id
1 'polypeptide(L)'
;MLTNKTILITGGTGSFGKSFTKYVLTHYAPKKIIIYSRDEFKQWAMADEFQEYAEKLRFFIGDVRDLERLKRACEGVDYIVHAAALKQVPACEYNPNEEIET
;
A
#
# COMPACT_ATOMS: atom_id res chain seq x y z
N MET A 1 10.82 -9.21 -9.36
CA MET A 1 10.17 -8.06 -9.79
C MET A 1 10.03 -6.99 -8.72
N LEU A 2 9.62 -7.33 -7.53
CA LEU A 2 9.53 -6.35 -6.47
C LEU A 2 10.74 -6.29 -5.56
N THR A 3 11.72 -7.11 -5.83
CA THR A 3 12.93 -7.16 -5.02
C THR A 3 13.69 -5.84 -5.14
N ASN A 4 14.06 -5.30 -4.02
CA ASN A 4 14.83 -4.05 -3.96
C ASN A 4 14.08 -2.85 -4.53
N LYS A 5 12.75 -2.91 -4.56
CA LYS A 5 11.93 -1.81 -5.04
C LYS A 5 11.15 -1.19 -3.89
N THR A 6 10.77 0.06 -4.07
CA THR A 6 9.96 0.76 -3.10
C THR A 6 8.53 0.80 -3.60
N ILE A 7 7.59 0.34 -2.79
CA ILE A 7 6.21 0.22 -3.18
C ILE A 7 5.35 1.05 -2.24
N LEU A 8 4.45 1.84 -2.80
CA LEU A 8 3.52 2.61 -1.99
C LEU A 8 2.15 1.97 -2.13
N ILE A 9 1.45 1.72 -1.02
CA ILE A 9 0.15 1.10 -1.05
C ILE A 9 -0.86 2.05 -0.45
N THR A 10 -1.81 2.52 -1.24
CA THR A 10 -2.87 3.40 -0.73
C THR A 10 -3.94 2.51 -0.13
N GLY A 11 -4.49 2.90 0.97
CA GLY A 11 -5.47 2.08 1.66
C GLY A 11 -4.83 0.85 2.24
N GLY A 12 -3.55 0.92 2.54
CA GLY A 12 -2.78 -0.25 2.94
C GLY A 12 -3.15 -0.85 4.27
N THR A 13 -3.92 -0.14 5.09
CA THR A 13 -4.31 -0.69 6.38
C THR A 13 -5.57 -1.54 6.30
N GLY A 14 -6.20 -1.62 5.13
CA GLY A 14 -7.38 -2.47 4.95
C GLY A 14 -6.98 -3.92 4.81
N SER A 15 -7.93 -4.81 4.70
CA SER A 15 -7.66 -6.23 4.63
C SER A 15 -6.81 -6.60 3.42
N PHE A 16 -7.13 -6.06 2.24
CA PHE A 16 -6.33 -6.38 1.06
C PHE A 16 -4.93 -5.79 1.20
N GLY A 17 -4.82 -4.56 1.70
CA GLY A 17 -3.54 -3.92 1.84
C GLY A 17 -2.62 -4.69 2.78
N LYS A 18 -3.15 -5.18 3.88
CA LYS A 18 -2.36 -5.94 4.83
C LYS A 18 -1.95 -7.29 4.24
N SER A 19 -2.84 -7.96 3.54
CA SER A 19 -2.53 -9.24 2.91
C SER A 19 -1.47 -9.07 1.84
N PHE A 20 -1.61 -8.05 1.02
CA PHE A 20 -0.67 -7.79 -0.05
C PHE A 20 0.71 -7.47 0.54
N THR A 21 0.75 -6.65 1.58
CA THR A 21 1.98 -6.27 2.24
C THR A 21 2.68 -7.50 2.79
N LYS A 22 1.94 -8.37 3.44
CA LYS A 22 2.53 -9.56 4.01
C LYS A 22 3.05 -10.47 2.92
N TYR A 23 2.31 -10.60 1.84
CA TYR A 23 2.70 -11.44 0.73
C TYR A 23 4.02 -10.96 0.13
N VAL A 24 4.16 -9.66 -0.09
CA VAL A 24 5.35 -9.11 -0.67
C VAL A 24 6.53 -9.27 0.29
N LEU A 25 6.31 -9.06 1.57
CA LEU A 25 7.39 -9.17 2.54
C LEU A 25 7.88 -10.61 2.68
N THR A 26 7.02 -11.58 2.49
CA THR A 26 7.39 -12.98 2.66
C THR A 26 7.90 -13.63 1.38
N HIS A 27 7.54 -13.11 0.22
CA HIS A 27 7.92 -13.73 -1.05
C HIS A 27 8.96 -12.92 -1.84
N TYR A 28 9.17 -11.67 -1.47
CA TYR A 28 10.13 -10.83 -2.18
C TYR A 28 10.97 -10.10 -1.15
N ALA A 29 11.96 -9.40 -1.56
CA ALA A 29 12.79 -8.60 -0.66
C ALA A 29 12.70 -7.13 -1.07
N PRO A 30 11.59 -6.46 -0.80
CA PRO A 30 11.42 -5.08 -1.22
C PRO A 30 12.39 -4.19 -0.46
N LYS A 31 12.70 -3.05 -1.03
CA LYS A 31 13.55 -2.12 -0.36
C LYS A 31 12.74 -1.44 0.71
N LYS A 32 11.51 -1.03 0.41
CA LYS A 32 10.65 -0.36 1.38
C LYS A 32 9.21 -0.44 0.93
N ILE A 33 8.30 -0.56 1.86
CA ILE A 33 6.88 -0.50 1.55
C ILE A 33 6.32 0.66 2.34
N ILE A 34 5.67 1.60 1.65
CA ILE A 34 5.07 2.77 2.27
C ILE A 34 3.58 2.56 2.34
N ILE A 35 3.02 2.61 3.53
CA ILE A 35 1.59 2.44 3.75
C ILE A 35 0.97 3.82 3.86
N TYR A 36 0.15 4.17 2.89
CA TYR A 36 -0.47 5.50 2.82
C TYR A 36 -1.95 5.34 3.13
N SER A 37 -2.43 5.91 4.18
CA SER A 37 -3.83 5.81 4.53
C SER A 37 -4.25 6.95 5.42
N ARG A 38 -5.54 7.16 5.57
CA ARG A 38 -6.03 8.24 6.40
C ARG A 38 -6.16 7.86 7.86
N ASP A 39 -6.22 6.59 8.18
CA ASP A 39 -6.55 6.14 9.51
C ASP A 39 -5.30 5.88 10.35
N GLU A 40 -4.94 6.85 11.17
CA GLU A 40 -3.77 6.75 11.99
C GLU A 40 -3.86 5.59 12.96
N PHE A 41 -5.03 5.30 13.49
CA PHE A 41 -5.22 4.25 14.42
C PHE A 41 -4.95 2.90 13.79
N LYS A 42 -5.42 2.69 12.57
CA LYS A 42 -5.18 1.45 11.88
C LYS A 42 -3.72 1.31 11.50
N GLN A 43 -3.06 2.42 11.20
CA GLN A 43 -1.64 2.36 10.90
C GLN A 43 -0.86 1.95 12.14
N TRP A 44 -1.26 2.45 13.30
CA TRP A 44 -0.60 2.11 14.53
C TRP A 44 -0.77 0.62 14.82
N ALA A 45 -1.96 0.09 14.63
CA ALA A 45 -2.22 -1.31 14.85
C ALA A 45 -1.43 -2.17 13.86
N MET A 46 -1.34 -1.74 12.61
CA MET A 46 -0.60 -2.48 11.61
C MET A 46 0.89 -2.47 11.91
N ALA A 47 1.41 -1.35 12.41
CA ALA A 47 2.81 -1.26 12.75
C ALA A 47 3.14 -2.26 13.85
N ASP A 48 2.24 -2.45 14.80
CA ASP A 48 2.44 -3.39 15.86
C ASP A 48 2.36 -4.81 15.32
N GLU A 49 1.42 -5.09 14.46
CA GLU A 49 1.22 -6.41 13.89
C GLU A 49 2.41 -6.80 13.02
N PHE A 50 3.03 -5.86 12.35
CA PHE A 50 4.13 -6.13 11.43
C PHE A 50 5.48 -5.72 12.00
N GLN A 51 5.63 -5.69 13.31
CA GLN A 51 6.85 -5.18 13.89
C GLN A 51 8.11 -5.93 13.50
N GLU A 52 8.02 -7.17 13.13
CA GLU A 52 9.20 -7.88 12.70
C GLU A 52 9.69 -7.36 11.35
N TYR A 53 8.89 -6.58 10.64
CA TYR A 53 9.29 -6.01 9.38
C TYR A 53 9.44 -4.49 9.48
N ALA A 54 9.59 -3.97 10.68
CA ALA A 54 9.61 -2.53 10.91
C ALA A 54 10.61 -1.79 10.05
N GLU A 55 11.74 -2.37 9.74
CA GLU A 55 12.72 -1.69 8.94
C GLU A 55 12.30 -1.55 7.49
N LYS A 56 11.37 -2.36 7.03
CA LYS A 56 10.95 -2.32 5.65
C LYS A 56 9.69 -1.48 5.47
N LEU A 57 9.01 -1.12 6.53
CA LEU A 57 7.75 -0.41 6.43
C LEU A 57 7.87 1.06 6.81
N ARG A 58 7.13 1.88 6.12
CA ARG A 58 7.05 3.28 6.47
C ARG A 58 5.61 3.67 6.39
N PHE A 59 5.08 4.35 7.39
CA PHE A 59 3.69 4.73 7.43
C PHE A 59 3.53 6.23 7.15
N PHE A 60 2.59 6.56 6.29
CA PHE A 60 2.41 7.92 5.87
C PHE A 60 0.92 8.26 5.96
N ILE A 61 0.54 9.19 6.78
CA ILE A 61 -0.86 9.55 6.97
C ILE A 61 -1.28 10.53 5.90
N GLY A 62 -2.28 10.21 5.14
CA GLY A 62 -2.78 11.12 4.14
C GLY A 62 -3.99 10.58 3.41
N ASP A 63 -4.64 11.45 2.66
CA ASP A 63 -5.82 11.12 1.88
C ASP A 63 -5.38 11.09 0.43
N VAL A 64 -5.86 10.12 -0.36
CA VAL A 64 -5.48 10.04 -1.76
C VAL A 64 -5.97 11.25 -2.54
N ARG A 65 -6.93 12.00 -2.03
CA ARG A 65 -7.41 13.20 -2.69
C ARG A 65 -6.47 14.38 -2.44
N ASP A 66 -5.58 14.28 -1.49
CA ASP A 66 -4.61 15.33 -1.21
C ASP A 66 -3.41 15.10 -2.10
N LEU A 67 -3.42 15.67 -3.29
CA LEU A 67 -2.40 15.40 -4.28
C LEU A 67 -1.02 15.83 -3.88
N GLU A 68 -0.89 16.90 -3.16
CA GLU A 68 0.42 17.35 -2.76
C GLU A 68 1.04 16.38 -1.77
N ARG A 69 0.24 15.87 -0.85
CA ARG A 69 0.75 14.95 0.14
C ARG A 69 1.08 13.63 -0.53
N LEU A 70 0.24 13.19 -1.46
CA LEU A 70 0.47 11.96 -2.17
C LEU A 70 1.74 12.06 -3.00
N LYS A 71 1.98 13.19 -3.65
CA LYS A 71 3.17 13.36 -4.40
C LYS A 71 4.39 13.26 -3.51
N ARG A 72 4.33 13.81 -2.33
CA ARG A 72 5.44 13.76 -1.41
C ARG A 72 5.70 12.32 -0.98
N ALA A 73 4.63 11.55 -0.72
CA ALA A 73 4.78 10.17 -0.32
C ALA A 73 5.33 9.32 -1.45
N CYS A 74 5.14 9.75 -2.70
CA CYS A 74 5.60 8.99 -3.85
C CYS A 74 7.04 9.24 -4.26
N GLU A 75 7.73 10.11 -3.57
CA GLU A 75 9.11 10.37 -3.94
C GLU A 75 9.95 9.12 -3.78
N GLY A 76 10.64 8.73 -4.81
CA GLY A 76 11.47 7.55 -4.79
C GLY A 76 10.72 6.23 -4.88
N VAL A 77 9.43 6.28 -5.13
CA VAL A 77 8.61 5.08 -5.19
C VAL A 77 8.66 4.49 -6.58
N ASP A 78 8.81 3.18 -6.68
CA ASP A 78 8.85 2.49 -7.96
C ASP A 78 7.47 2.01 -8.41
N TYR A 79 6.62 1.58 -7.48
CA TYR A 79 5.30 1.08 -7.83
C TYR A 79 4.24 1.61 -6.85
N ILE A 80 3.05 1.87 -7.34
CA ILE A 80 1.94 2.29 -6.50
C ILE A 80 0.81 1.32 -6.65
N VAL A 81 0.29 0.82 -5.54
CA VAL A 81 -0.83 -0.09 -5.52
C VAL A 81 -1.99 0.59 -4.82
N HIS A 82 -3.12 0.69 -5.49
CA HIS A 82 -4.29 1.34 -4.90
C HIS A 82 -5.20 0.29 -4.28
N ALA A 83 -4.88 -0.15 -3.10
CA ALA A 83 -5.64 -1.20 -2.43
C ALA A 83 -7.07 -0.78 -2.16
N ALA A 84 -7.28 0.47 -1.84
CA ALA A 84 -8.62 0.93 -1.58
C ALA A 84 -9.49 0.85 -2.83
N ALA A 85 -8.95 1.16 -3.96
CA ALA A 85 -9.71 1.11 -5.19
C ALA A 85 -10.03 -0.33 -5.55
N LEU A 86 -9.09 -1.21 -5.38
CA LEU A 86 -9.35 -2.59 -5.69
C LEU A 86 -10.45 -3.09 -4.78
N LYS A 87 -10.48 -2.65 -3.55
CA LYS A 87 -11.44 -3.10 -2.68
C LYS A 87 -12.80 -2.63 -3.03
N GLN A 88 -12.96 -1.51 -3.64
CA GLN A 88 -14.21 -1.06 -3.98
C GLN A 88 -14.75 -1.57 -5.25
N VAL A 89 -13.97 -2.10 -6.06
CA VAL A 89 -14.40 -2.58 -7.29
C VAL A 89 -15.20 -3.75 -7.12
N PRO A 90 -16.38 -3.73 -7.37
CA PRO A 90 -17.21 -4.80 -7.18
C PRO A 90 -16.92 -5.72 -8.16
N ALA A 91 -16.33 -6.34 -7.97
CA ALA A 91 -16.11 -7.29 -8.75
C ALA A 91 -16.16 -7.02 -10.01
N CYS A 92 -16.15 -6.45 -10.31
CA CYS A 92 -15.97 -6.20 -11.18
C CYS A 92 -16.44 -6.29 -12.18
N GLU A 93 -17.09 -6.04 -12.10
CA GLU A 93 -17.57 -5.95 -13.07
C GLU A 93 -16.94 -5.04 -13.72
N TYR A 94 -16.32 -4.58 -13.40
CA TYR A 94 -15.63 -3.76 -13.76
C TYR A 94 -14.73 -4.30 -14.59
N ASN A 95 -14.56 -4.22 -15.48
CA ASN A 95 -13.80 -4.62 -16.31
C ASN A 95 -12.62 -5.01 -15.91
N PRO A 96 -12.41 -6.00 -15.76
CA PRO A 96 -11.26 -6.52 -15.32
C PRO A 96 -10.15 -5.99 -15.98
N ASN A 97 -10.21 -5.79 -17.13
CA ASN A 97 -9.11 -5.38 -17.74
C ASN A 97 -8.73 -4.13 -17.27
N GLU A 98 -9.54 -3.26 -17.28
CA GLU A 98 -9.13 -2.08 -16.90
C GLU A 98 -8.99 -1.97 -15.53
N GLU A 99 -9.69 -2.58 -14.83
CA GLU A 99 -9.56 -2.40 -13.56
C GLU A 99 -8.43 -2.91 -13.08
N ILE A 100 -7.89 -3.77 -13.60
CA ILE A 100 -6.81 -4.31 -13.16
C ILE A 100 -5.75 -3.42 -13.29
N GLU A 101 -5.71 -2.72 -14.26
CA GLU A 101 -4.63 -1.94 -14.41
C GLU A 101 -4.79 -0.78 -13.63
N THR A 102 -5.81 -0.63 -13.08
CA THR A 102 -5.92 0.49 -12.32
C THR A 102 -5.20 0.43 -11.22
#